data_cad40b5693cd069e72f807929d51d411
#
_entry.id   cad40b5693cd069e72f807929d51d411
#
_cell.length_a   1.000
_cell.length_b   1.000
_cell.length_c   1.000
_cell.angle_alpha   90.00
_cell.angle_beta   90.00
_cell.angle_gamma   90.00
#
_symmetry.space_group_name_H-M   'P 1'
#
loop_
_entity.id
_entity.type
_entity.pdbx_description
1 polymer ?
#
loop_
_entity_poly.entity_id
_entity_poly.type
_entity_poly.pdbx_seq_one_letter_code
_entity_poly.pdbx_strand_id
1 'polypeptide(L)'
;DIVWGSFYLTSEEEQTAEIGKRRMKYFYSPIEARLAYDTGKIKLQEIIQIKMDSYPGDKKISGLLKTTVGKIFFNDILPEKLRYVNEVVGKTKLKNLVRDCLRFYGEERTVEFLDEIKNRSFKFITKSGISWSMADLPDFSSRDELIFDADKMVEKIQEQYEEGLLTESERYGKIIELWANVKEKITIICKAGLPVNGPIFSMIE
;
A
#
# COMPACT_ATOMS: atom_id res chain seq x y z
N ASP A 1 -8.60 1.93 -5.52
CA ASP A 1 -7.81 2.33 -6.72
C ASP A 1 -6.96 3.57 -6.48
N ILE A 2 -7.47 4.62 -5.79
CA ILE A 2 -6.70 5.86 -5.55
C ILE A 2 -5.49 5.59 -4.64
N VAL A 3 -5.69 4.88 -3.53
CA VAL A 3 -4.60 4.52 -2.61
C VAL A 3 -3.60 3.62 -3.32
N TRP A 4 -4.10 2.63 -4.04
CA TRP A 4 -3.26 1.70 -4.79
C TRP A 4 -2.47 2.38 -5.91
N GLY A 5 -3.11 3.30 -6.66
CA GLY A 5 -2.43 4.11 -7.67
C GLY A 5 -1.35 5.01 -7.08
N SER A 6 -1.60 5.60 -5.91
CA SER A 6 -0.61 6.42 -5.18
C SER A 6 0.55 5.55 -4.67
N PHE A 7 0.26 4.37 -4.13
CA PHE A 7 1.26 3.40 -3.72
C PHE A 7 2.13 2.96 -4.90
N TYR A 8 1.51 2.51 -6.00
CA TYR A 8 2.23 2.11 -7.22
C TYR A 8 3.12 3.23 -7.77
N LEU A 9 2.63 4.46 -7.77
CA LEU A 9 3.36 5.62 -8.26
C LEU A 9 4.60 5.94 -7.40
N THR A 10 4.52 5.72 -6.09
CA THR A 10 5.58 6.08 -5.13
C THR A 10 6.47 4.92 -4.70
N SER A 11 6.12 3.68 -5.07
CA SER A 11 6.94 2.50 -4.78
C SER A 11 8.29 2.54 -5.51
N GLU A 12 9.24 1.76 -5.03
CA GLU A 12 10.59 1.62 -5.57
C GLU A 12 10.75 0.20 -6.14
N GLU A 13 11.49 0.08 -7.25
CA GLU A 13 11.87 -1.23 -7.79
C GLU A 13 12.80 -1.93 -6.79
N GLU A 14 12.52 -3.21 -6.48
CA GLU A 14 13.37 -3.99 -5.59
C GLU A 14 14.82 -4.02 -6.07
N GLN A 15 15.75 -3.76 -5.16
CA GLN A 15 17.18 -3.92 -5.44
C GLN A 15 17.54 -5.41 -5.42
N THR A 16 17.26 -6.12 -6.49
CA THR A 16 17.90 -7.42 -6.71
C THR A 16 19.41 -7.25 -6.86
N ALA A 17 20.19 -8.28 -6.48
CA ALA A 17 21.65 -8.24 -6.52
C ALA A 17 22.23 -7.85 -7.90
N GLU A 18 21.46 -8.03 -8.97
CA GLU A 18 21.81 -7.59 -10.34
C GLU A 18 21.58 -6.09 -10.54
N ILE A 19 20.52 -5.52 -9.95
CA ILE A 19 20.22 -4.08 -10.05
C ILE A 19 21.17 -3.26 -9.19
N GLY A 20 21.59 -3.80 -8.03
CA GLY A 20 22.60 -3.17 -7.16
C GLY A 20 23.98 -2.98 -7.82
N LYS A 21 24.29 -3.74 -8.88
CA LYS A 21 25.52 -3.58 -9.70
C LYS A 21 25.37 -2.57 -10.83
N ARG A 22 24.16 -2.13 -11.17
CA ARG A 22 23.95 -1.09 -12.19
C ARG A 22 24.31 0.26 -11.61
N ARG A 23 25.12 1.03 -12.35
CA ARG A 23 25.46 2.40 -12.00
C ARG A 23 24.18 3.24 -11.93
N MET A 24 23.90 3.81 -10.77
CA MET A 24 22.72 4.65 -10.55
C MET A 24 22.73 5.83 -11.53
N LYS A 25 21.61 6.05 -12.22
CA LYS A 25 21.49 7.14 -13.20
C LYS A 25 21.36 8.47 -12.46
N TYR A 26 22.08 9.45 -12.94
CA TYR A 26 22.10 10.80 -12.40
C TYR A 26 21.41 11.77 -13.35
N PHE A 27 20.61 12.66 -12.80
CA PHE A 27 19.91 13.71 -13.53
C PHE A 27 20.15 15.06 -12.85
N TYR A 28 20.32 16.08 -13.68
CA TYR A 28 20.57 17.44 -13.17
C TYR A 28 19.27 18.12 -12.69
N SER A 29 18.12 17.72 -13.22
CA SER A 29 16.82 18.30 -12.85
C SER A 29 15.68 17.28 -12.90
N PRO A 30 14.56 17.55 -12.19
CA PRO A 30 13.34 16.74 -12.32
C PRO A 30 12.78 16.70 -13.74
N ILE A 31 12.96 17.77 -14.52
CA ILE A 31 12.50 17.86 -15.91
C ILE A 31 13.26 16.88 -16.79
N GLU A 32 14.58 16.80 -16.63
CA GLU A 32 15.42 15.84 -17.35
C GLU A 32 15.04 14.38 -17.04
N ALA A 33 14.78 14.08 -15.76
CA ALA A 33 14.33 12.74 -15.37
C ALA A 33 12.98 12.39 -16.00
N ARG A 34 12.03 13.32 -16.09
CA ARG A 34 10.76 13.12 -16.79
C ARG A 34 10.94 12.84 -18.28
N LEU A 35 11.77 13.62 -18.95
CA LEU A 35 12.08 13.41 -20.36
C LEU A 35 12.70 12.03 -20.60
N ALA A 36 13.60 11.60 -19.69
CA ALA A 36 14.19 10.27 -19.76
C ALA A 36 13.12 9.16 -19.57
N TYR A 37 12.12 9.35 -18.73
CA TYR A 37 10.98 8.46 -18.58
C TYR A 37 10.10 8.45 -19.84
N ASP A 38 9.75 9.61 -20.36
CA ASP A 38 8.89 9.73 -21.55
C ASP A 38 9.57 9.12 -22.79
N THR A 39 10.89 9.16 -22.87
CA THR A 39 11.68 8.49 -23.93
C THR A 39 12.00 7.02 -23.65
N GLY A 40 11.45 6.43 -22.57
CA GLY A 40 11.63 5.01 -22.23
C GLY A 40 13.03 4.62 -21.73
N LYS A 41 13.90 5.60 -21.41
CA LYS A 41 15.26 5.36 -20.92
C LYS A 41 15.32 4.92 -19.46
N ILE A 42 14.30 5.25 -18.67
CA ILE A 42 14.16 4.86 -17.27
C ILE A 42 12.73 4.43 -16.99
N LYS A 43 12.55 3.57 -15.98
CA LYS A 43 11.23 3.11 -15.51
C LYS A 43 10.68 4.06 -14.44
N LEU A 44 9.37 3.98 -14.19
CA LEU A 44 8.67 4.79 -13.20
C LEU A 44 9.23 4.64 -11.79
N GLN A 45 9.51 3.40 -11.39
CA GLN A 45 9.93 2.98 -10.06
C GLN A 45 11.45 2.80 -9.94
N GLU A 46 12.20 3.02 -11.05
CA GLU A 46 13.66 2.93 -11.06
C GLU A 46 14.25 4.01 -10.15
N ILE A 47 15.17 3.58 -9.28
CA ILE A 47 15.84 4.49 -8.36
C ILE A 47 16.89 5.30 -9.12
N ILE A 48 16.79 6.60 -9.01
CA ILE A 48 17.67 7.59 -9.67
C ILE A 48 18.20 8.58 -8.65
N GLN A 49 19.26 9.29 -9.02
CA GLN A 49 19.77 10.43 -8.27
C GLN A 49 19.50 11.73 -9.03
N ILE A 50 18.93 12.71 -8.34
CA ILE A 50 18.63 14.02 -8.91
C ILE A 50 19.28 15.10 -8.06
N LYS A 51 19.85 16.11 -8.73
CA LYS A 51 20.28 17.34 -8.07
C LYS A 51 19.03 18.21 -7.83
N MET A 52 18.75 18.46 -6.59
CA MET A 52 17.64 19.31 -6.15
C MET A 52 18.20 20.64 -5.65
N ASP A 53 18.34 21.63 -6.54
CA ASP A 53 18.80 22.97 -6.13
C ASP A 53 17.62 23.90 -5.77
N SER A 54 16.40 23.57 -6.19
CA SER A 54 15.21 24.41 -5.98
C SER A 54 13.94 23.61 -6.18
N TYR A 55 13.55 22.84 -5.18
CA TYR A 55 12.15 22.42 -5.11
C TYR A 55 11.40 23.45 -4.26
N PRO A 56 10.35 24.10 -4.77
CA PRO A 56 9.57 25.02 -3.97
C PRO A 56 8.92 24.29 -2.81
N GLY A 57 9.24 24.67 -1.57
CA GLY A 57 8.73 24.09 -0.34
C GLY A 57 9.52 24.54 0.88
N ASP A 58 8.94 24.42 2.07
CA ASP A 58 9.55 24.83 3.35
C ASP A 58 10.81 24.03 3.72
N LYS A 59 10.98 22.84 3.16
CA LYS A 59 12.20 22.03 3.33
C LYS A 59 13.15 22.30 2.18
N LYS A 60 14.19 23.09 2.44
CA LYS A 60 15.33 23.24 1.52
C LYS A 60 16.05 21.91 1.40
N ILE A 61 15.71 21.13 0.38
CA ILE A 61 16.48 19.96 -0.02
C ILE A 61 17.53 20.47 -0.97
N SER A 62 18.76 20.62 -0.45
CA SER A 62 19.92 20.98 -1.27
C SER A 62 20.81 19.75 -1.44
N GLY A 63 21.22 19.45 -2.67
CA GLY A 63 22.13 18.37 -2.97
C GLY A 63 21.54 17.23 -3.79
N LEU A 64 22.20 16.07 -3.72
CA LEU A 64 21.79 14.87 -4.44
C LEU A 64 20.71 14.12 -3.65
N LEU A 65 19.51 14.02 -4.23
CA LEU A 65 18.42 13.25 -3.68
C LEU A 65 18.26 11.92 -4.43
N LYS A 66 18.22 10.82 -3.67
CA LYS A 66 17.86 9.51 -4.18
C LYS A 66 16.33 9.40 -4.18
N THR A 67 15.73 9.20 -5.36
CA THR A 67 14.28 9.20 -5.56
C THR A 67 13.89 8.38 -6.79
N THR A 68 12.61 8.38 -7.15
CA THR A 68 12.10 7.76 -8.40
C THR A 68 11.32 8.80 -9.22
N VAL A 69 11.15 8.55 -10.51
CA VAL A 69 10.33 9.44 -11.36
C VAL A 69 8.87 9.46 -10.90
N GLY A 70 8.37 8.33 -10.40
CA GLY A 70 7.03 8.26 -9.87
C GLY A 70 6.82 9.19 -8.66
N LYS A 71 7.80 9.26 -7.75
CA LYS A 71 7.75 10.22 -6.63
C LYS A 71 7.82 11.67 -7.10
N ILE A 72 8.54 11.97 -8.18
CA ILE A 72 8.53 13.32 -8.79
C ILE A 72 7.14 13.66 -9.27
N PHE A 73 6.49 12.75 -10.02
CA PHE A 73 5.12 12.94 -10.49
C PHE A 73 4.11 13.09 -9.36
N PHE A 74 4.31 12.37 -8.25
CA PHE A 74 3.46 12.52 -7.07
C PHE A 74 3.64 13.88 -6.39
N ASN A 75 4.88 14.36 -6.27
CA ASN A 75 5.17 15.65 -5.66
C ASN A 75 4.70 16.85 -6.49
N ASP A 76 4.48 16.68 -7.80
CA ASP A 76 3.94 17.76 -8.64
C ASP A 76 2.54 18.20 -8.23
N ILE A 77 1.72 17.25 -7.80
CA ILE A 77 0.34 17.51 -7.37
C ILE A 77 0.25 18.02 -5.92
N LEU A 78 1.31 17.85 -5.14
CA LEU A 78 1.34 18.30 -3.74
C LEU A 78 1.45 19.84 -3.68
N PRO A 79 0.67 20.49 -2.81
CA PRO A 79 0.87 21.90 -2.47
C PRO A 79 2.27 22.15 -1.89
N GLU A 80 2.81 23.34 -2.09
CA GLU A 80 4.23 23.67 -1.78
C GLU A 80 4.67 23.31 -0.35
N LYS A 81 3.85 23.62 0.66
CA LYS A 81 4.17 23.31 2.07
C LYS A 81 4.21 21.82 2.39
N LEU A 82 3.60 20.97 1.56
CA LEU A 82 3.60 19.52 1.75
C LEU A 82 4.70 18.81 0.97
N ARG A 83 5.44 19.52 0.10
CA ARG A 83 6.59 19.01 -0.66
C ARG A 83 7.83 18.96 0.25
N TYR A 84 8.75 18.05 0.10
CA TYR A 84 8.86 16.94 -0.83
C TYR A 84 8.63 15.62 -0.06
N VAL A 85 7.75 14.75 -0.55
CA VAL A 85 7.50 13.42 0.00
C VAL A 85 8.36 12.42 -0.78
N ASN A 86 9.33 11.78 -0.12
CA ASN A 86 10.25 10.80 -0.73
C ASN A 86 10.06 9.38 -0.20
N GLU A 87 8.97 9.12 0.46
CA GLU A 87 8.58 7.80 0.97
C GLU A 87 7.43 7.21 0.17
N VAL A 88 7.18 5.93 0.34
CA VAL A 88 6.03 5.25 -0.27
C VAL A 88 4.75 5.76 0.38
N VAL A 89 3.76 6.10 -0.44
CA VAL A 89 2.50 6.70 0.01
C VAL A 89 1.40 5.65 0.04
N GLY A 90 1.22 5.02 1.20
CA GLY A 90 0.09 4.15 1.50
C GLY A 90 -1.11 4.93 2.06
N LYS A 91 -2.15 4.20 2.49
CA LYS A 91 -3.42 4.75 2.98
C LYS A 91 -3.26 5.77 4.12
N THR A 92 -2.45 5.41 5.12
CA THR A 92 -2.23 6.27 6.31
C THR A 92 -1.54 7.58 5.94
N LYS A 93 -0.52 7.51 5.09
CA LYS A 93 0.22 8.68 4.63
C LYS A 93 -0.66 9.60 3.80
N LEU A 94 -1.45 9.03 2.87
CA LEU A 94 -2.38 9.78 2.05
C LEU A 94 -3.43 10.51 2.89
N LYS A 95 -4.01 9.84 3.90
CA LYS A 95 -4.93 10.45 4.86
C LYS A 95 -4.30 11.63 5.61
N ASN A 96 -3.05 11.49 6.04
CA ASN A 96 -2.33 12.56 6.71
C ASN A 96 -2.07 13.75 5.77
N LEU A 97 -1.66 13.51 4.53
CA LEU A 97 -1.45 14.55 3.53
C LEU A 97 -2.74 15.35 3.24
N VAL A 98 -3.88 14.67 3.13
CA VAL A 98 -5.18 15.34 2.93
C VAL A 98 -5.54 16.19 4.15
N ARG A 99 -5.39 15.67 5.37
CA ARG A 99 -5.62 16.42 6.60
C ARG A 99 -4.73 17.66 6.70
N ASP A 100 -3.45 17.51 6.38
CA ASP A 100 -2.49 18.60 6.45
C ASP A 100 -2.75 19.63 5.35
N CYS A 101 -3.21 19.21 4.15
CA CYS A 101 -3.67 20.10 3.11
C CYS A 101 -4.86 20.94 3.58
N LEU A 102 -5.87 20.31 4.17
CA LEU A 102 -7.04 21.00 4.70
C LEU A 102 -6.65 22.04 5.78
N ARG A 103 -5.72 21.67 6.64
CA ARG A 103 -5.24 22.56 7.73
C ARG A 103 -4.47 23.78 7.21
N PHE A 104 -3.63 23.62 6.16
CA PHE A 104 -2.75 24.68 5.69
C PHE A 104 -3.35 25.52 4.55
N TYR A 105 -4.25 24.96 3.76
CA TYR A 105 -4.74 25.60 2.53
C TYR A 105 -6.27 25.76 2.48
N GLY A 106 -7.01 25.15 3.45
CA GLY A 106 -8.48 25.20 3.46
C GLY A 106 -9.16 24.24 2.50
N GLU A 107 -10.48 24.33 2.41
CA GLU A 107 -11.34 23.38 1.70
C GLU A 107 -11.14 23.41 0.19
N GLU A 108 -11.16 24.60 -0.42
CA GLU A 108 -11.09 24.78 -1.86
C GLU A 108 -9.85 24.11 -2.49
N ARG A 109 -8.67 24.41 -1.93
CA ARG A 109 -7.42 23.82 -2.40
C ARG A 109 -7.33 22.32 -2.10
N THR A 110 -7.99 21.86 -1.04
CA THR A 110 -8.05 20.42 -0.70
C THR A 110 -8.88 19.64 -1.71
N VAL A 111 -9.99 20.20 -2.19
CA VAL A 111 -10.82 19.59 -3.26
C VAL A 111 -10.01 19.44 -4.55
N GLU A 112 -9.33 20.51 -4.99
CA GLU A 112 -8.45 20.44 -6.16
C GLU A 112 -7.37 19.37 -6.00
N PHE A 113 -6.72 19.32 -4.83
CA PHE A 113 -5.70 18.32 -4.52
C PHE A 113 -6.24 16.90 -4.57
N LEU A 114 -7.45 16.65 -4.04
CA LEU A 114 -8.10 15.34 -4.10
C LEU A 114 -8.42 14.92 -5.55
N ASP A 115 -8.87 15.85 -6.38
CA ASP A 115 -9.11 15.59 -7.79
C ASP A 115 -7.82 15.31 -8.57
N GLU A 116 -6.76 16.03 -8.29
CA GLU A 116 -5.44 15.79 -8.87
C GLU A 116 -4.89 14.41 -8.49
N ILE A 117 -4.98 14.02 -7.20
CA ILE A 117 -4.59 12.67 -6.71
C ILE A 117 -5.41 11.60 -7.43
N LYS A 118 -6.74 11.73 -7.46
CA LYS A 118 -7.63 10.79 -8.12
C LYS A 118 -7.23 10.59 -9.59
N ASN A 119 -7.12 11.66 -10.34
CA ASN A 119 -6.80 11.60 -11.75
C ASN A 119 -5.41 11.01 -12.02
N ARG A 120 -4.42 11.39 -11.22
CA ARG A 120 -3.05 10.87 -11.33
C ARG A 120 -2.99 9.39 -10.98
N SER A 121 -3.60 9.00 -9.88
CA SER A 121 -3.64 7.61 -9.42
C SER A 121 -4.32 6.70 -10.44
N PHE A 122 -5.48 7.09 -10.97
CA PHE A 122 -6.17 6.32 -12.01
C PHE A 122 -5.34 6.19 -13.29
N LYS A 123 -4.70 7.28 -13.73
CA LYS A 123 -3.83 7.25 -14.91
C LYS A 123 -2.69 6.24 -14.78
N PHE A 124 -2.03 6.19 -13.63
CA PHE A 124 -0.87 5.32 -13.45
C PHE A 124 -1.26 3.89 -13.11
N ILE A 125 -2.31 3.65 -12.34
CA ILE A 125 -2.77 2.29 -12.07
C ILE A 125 -3.31 1.60 -13.34
N THR A 126 -4.01 2.34 -14.19
CA THR A 126 -4.46 1.82 -15.48
C THR A 126 -3.27 1.47 -16.39
N LYS A 127 -2.23 2.31 -16.43
CA LYS A 127 -1.02 2.06 -17.22
C LYS A 127 -0.18 0.91 -16.68
N SER A 128 -0.26 0.61 -15.38
CA SER A 128 0.51 -0.48 -14.77
C SER A 128 0.11 -1.86 -15.29
N GLY A 129 -1.15 -2.03 -15.72
CA GLY A 129 -1.71 -3.31 -16.11
C GLY A 129 -1.80 -4.32 -14.96
N ILE A 130 -1.64 -3.87 -13.71
CA ILE A 130 -1.73 -4.74 -12.54
C ILE A 130 -3.16 -5.25 -12.42
N SER A 131 -3.31 -6.56 -12.36
CA SER A 131 -4.55 -7.26 -12.06
C SER A 131 -4.26 -8.34 -11.03
N TRP A 132 -5.30 -8.90 -10.43
CA TRP A 132 -5.18 -10.04 -9.52
C TRP A 132 -6.16 -11.13 -9.92
N SER A 133 -5.81 -12.35 -9.61
CA SER A 133 -6.63 -13.54 -9.86
C SER A 133 -6.69 -14.42 -8.62
N MET A 134 -7.53 -15.46 -8.64
CA MET A 134 -7.55 -16.46 -7.57
C MET A 134 -6.22 -17.21 -7.42
N ALA A 135 -5.42 -17.25 -8.48
CA ALA A 135 -4.09 -17.88 -8.45
C ALA A 135 -3.04 -17.06 -7.66
N ASP A 136 -3.31 -15.77 -7.42
CA ASP A 136 -2.43 -14.91 -6.60
C ASP A 136 -2.68 -15.09 -5.10
N LEU A 137 -3.75 -15.81 -4.72
CA LEU A 137 -4.01 -16.19 -3.34
C LEU A 137 -3.15 -17.42 -3.00
N PRO A 138 -2.33 -17.35 -1.94
CA PRO A 138 -1.58 -18.52 -1.52
C PRO A 138 -2.51 -19.63 -1.05
N ASP A 139 -2.06 -20.87 -1.23
CA ASP A 139 -2.77 -22.03 -0.70
C ASP A 139 -2.57 -22.11 0.82
N PHE A 140 -3.67 -22.14 1.55
CA PHE A 140 -3.69 -22.16 3.01
C PHE A 140 -4.16 -23.54 3.51
N SER A 141 -3.40 -24.59 3.30
CA SER A 141 -3.71 -25.94 3.79
C SER A 141 -3.97 -25.98 5.31
N SER A 142 -3.26 -25.16 6.09
CA SER A 142 -3.47 -24.99 7.52
C SER A 142 -4.83 -24.41 7.91
N ARG A 143 -5.55 -23.77 6.98
CA ARG A 143 -6.91 -23.26 7.21
C ARG A 143 -7.88 -24.41 7.48
N ASP A 144 -7.80 -25.45 6.69
CA ASP A 144 -8.73 -26.56 6.75
C ASP A 144 -8.56 -27.37 8.05
N GLU A 145 -7.34 -27.47 8.55
CA GLU A 145 -7.05 -28.04 9.87
C GLU A 145 -7.65 -27.21 11.00
N LEU A 146 -7.51 -25.88 10.94
CA LEU A 146 -8.08 -24.98 11.96
C LEU A 146 -9.61 -25.01 11.97
N ILE A 147 -10.25 -25.11 10.80
CA ILE A 147 -11.70 -25.24 10.69
C ILE A 147 -12.16 -26.58 11.27
N PHE A 148 -11.50 -27.68 10.91
CA PHE A 148 -11.83 -29.00 11.40
C PHE A 148 -11.70 -29.13 12.94
N ASP A 149 -10.67 -28.54 13.51
CA ASP A 149 -10.50 -28.51 14.96
C ASP A 149 -11.56 -27.63 15.65
N ALA A 150 -11.96 -26.55 15.00
CA ALA A 150 -13.06 -25.70 15.48
C ALA A 150 -14.40 -26.43 15.46
N ASP A 151 -14.69 -27.16 14.39
CA ASP A 151 -15.93 -27.95 14.28
C ASP A 151 -16.04 -28.99 15.40
N LYS A 152 -14.94 -29.70 15.71
CA LYS A 152 -14.89 -30.62 16.87
C LYS A 152 -15.16 -29.92 18.21
N MET A 153 -14.69 -28.67 18.36
CA MET A 153 -14.97 -27.90 19.57
C MET A 153 -16.44 -27.46 19.63
N VAL A 154 -17.03 -27.11 18.50
CA VAL A 154 -18.47 -26.79 18.40
C VAL A 154 -19.32 -28.02 18.81
N GLU A 155 -18.97 -29.23 18.33
CA GLU A 155 -19.65 -30.46 18.73
C GLU A 155 -19.61 -30.66 20.26
N LYS A 156 -18.43 -30.47 20.90
CA LYS A 156 -18.33 -30.56 22.34
C LYS A 156 -19.19 -29.54 23.11
N ILE A 157 -19.25 -28.31 22.60
CA ILE A 157 -20.09 -27.25 23.20
C ILE A 157 -21.55 -27.62 23.06
N GLN A 158 -21.94 -28.25 21.95
CA GLN A 158 -23.29 -28.73 21.69
C GLN A 158 -23.64 -29.89 22.63
N GLU A 159 -22.75 -30.86 22.82
CA GLU A 159 -22.92 -31.95 23.79
C GLU A 159 -23.13 -31.42 25.23
N GLN A 160 -22.32 -30.44 25.67
CA GLN A 160 -22.47 -29.80 26.97
C GLN A 160 -23.81 -29.09 27.12
N TYR A 161 -24.37 -28.54 26.07
CA TYR A 161 -25.70 -27.94 26.08
C TYR A 161 -26.81 -29.02 26.18
N GLU A 162 -26.68 -30.12 25.47
CA GLU A 162 -27.64 -31.24 25.51
C GLU A 162 -27.63 -31.95 26.86
N GLU A 163 -26.48 -31.99 27.53
CA GLU A 163 -26.34 -32.47 28.91
C GLU A 163 -26.90 -31.49 29.97
N GLY A 164 -27.33 -30.30 29.55
CA GLY A 164 -27.87 -29.28 30.46
C GLY A 164 -26.84 -28.51 31.25
N LEU A 165 -25.55 -28.62 30.87
CA LEU A 165 -24.45 -27.92 31.53
C LEU A 165 -24.32 -26.45 31.11
N LEU A 166 -24.92 -26.09 29.98
CA LEU A 166 -24.89 -24.73 29.41
C LEU A 166 -26.32 -24.25 29.12
N THR A 167 -26.56 -22.99 29.32
CA THR A 167 -27.73 -22.28 28.81
C THR A 167 -27.59 -22.00 27.33
N GLU A 168 -28.69 -21.73 26.63
CA GLU A 168 -28.63 -21.38 25.20
C GLU A 168 -27.78 -20.13 24.91
N SER A 169 -27.87 -19.13 25.79
CA SER A 169 -27.07 -17.90 25.66
C SER A 169 -25.57 -18.16 25.82
N GLU A 170 -25.18 -19.03 26.76
CA GLU A 170 -23.76 -19.40 26.95
C GLU A 170 -23.25 -20.25 25.79
N ARG A 171 -24.04 -21.20 25.30
CA ARG A 171 -23.70 -21.98 24.10
C ARG A 171 -23.42 -21.05 22.91
N TYR A 172 -24.35 -20.14 22.62
CA TYR A 172 -24.24 -19.20 21.52
C TYR A 172 -23.01 -18.30 21.67
N GLY A 173 -22.79 -17.76 22.87
CA GLY A 173 -21.64 -16.91 23.16
C GLY A 173 -20.30 -17.63 22.94
N LYS A 174 -20.18 -18.88 23.45
CA LYS A 174 -18.98 -19.70 23.29
C LYS A 174 -18.69 -20.04 21.81
N ILE A 175 -19.71 -20.35 21.03
CA ILE A 175 -19.54 -20.64 19.60
C ILE A 175 -19.08 -19.41 18.85
N ILE A 176 -19.65 -18.22 19.12
CA ILE A 176 -19.20 -16.96 18.49
C ILE A 176 -17.75 -16.64 18.85
N GLU A 177 -17.39 -16.75 20.12
CA GLU A 177 -16.02 -16.52 20.58
C GLU A 177 -15.03 -17.47 19.90
N LEU A 178 -15.37 -18.76 19.82
CA LEU A 178 -14.56 -19.75 19.12
C LEU A 178 -14.31 -19.35 17.65
N TRP A 179 -15.36 -19.04 16.91
CA TRP A 179 -15.24 -18.66 15.51
C TRP A 179 -14.54 -17.32 15.30
N ALA A 180 -14.69 -16.36 16.22
CA ALA A 180 -13.94 -15.11 16.19
C ALA A 180 -12.43 -15.35 16.34
N ASN A 181 -12.03 -16.24 17.26
CA ASN A 181 -10.63 -16.61 17.46
C ASN A 181 -10.05 -17.34 16.25
N VAL A 182 -10.82 -18.26 15.65
CA VAL A 182 -10.40 -18.99 14.42
C VAL A 182 -10.22 -18.02 13.25
N LYS A 183 -11.17 -17.10 13.08
CA LYS A 183 -11.08 -16.04 12.05
C LYS A 183 -9.83 -15.20 12.21
N GLU A 184 -9.50 -14.82 13.44
CA GLU A 184 -8.30 -14.02 13.72
C GLU A 184 -7.02 -14.79 13.35
N LYS A 185 -6.92 -16.06 13.77
CA LYS A 185 -5.79 -16.93 13.42
C LYS A 185 -5.62 -17.09 11.91
N ILE A 186 -6.70 -17.38 11.20
CA ILE A 186 -6.69 -17.49 9.73
C ILE A 186 -6.27 -16.17 9.10
N THR A 187 -6.74 -15.02 9.61
CA THR A 187 -6.37 -13.70 9.08
C THR A 187 -4.86 -13.45 9.22
N ILE A 188 -4.25 -13.83 10.34
CA ILE A 188 -2.82 -13.70 10.57
C ILE A 188 -2.02 -14.58 9.61
N ILE A 189 -2.44 -15.84 9.44
CA ILE A 189 -1.80 -16.79 8.52
C ILE A 189 -1.89 -16.29 7.08
N CYS A 190 -3.10 -15.82 6.67
CA CYS A 190 -3.31 -15.25 5.34
C CYS A 190 -2.39 -14.05 5.07
N LYS A 191 -2.29 -13.12 6.01
CA LYS A 191 -1.40 -11.95 5.85
C LYS A 191 0.07 -12.34 5.77
N ALA A 192 0.49 -13.30 6.58
CA ALA A 192 1.88 -13.78 6.57
C ALA A 192 2.25 -14.55 5.30
N GLY A 193 1.27 -15.22 4.67
CA GLY A 193 1.47 -15.98 3.43
C GLY A 193 1.41 -15.16 2.15
N LEU A 194 0.93 -13.91 2.21
CA LEU A 194 0.89 -13.05 1.04
C LEU A 194 2.29 -12.52 0.70
N PRO A 195 2.71 -12.58 -0.56
CA PRO A 195 3.98 -11.97 -0.97
C PRO A 195 3.90 -10.45 -0.81
N VAL A 196 4.87 -9.88 -0.10
CA VAL A 196 4.92 -8.44 0.26
C VAL A 196 4.83 -7.52 -0.96
N ASN A 197 5.33 -7.96 -2.11
CA ASN A 197 5.28 -7.22 -3.37
C ASN A 197 4.19 -7.70 -4.32
N GLY A 198 3.28 -8.54 -3.84
CA GLY A 198 2.16 -9.04 -4.63
C GLY A 198 1.06 -7.99 -4.82
N PRO A 199 0.25 -8.14 -5.89
CA PRO A 199 -0.85 -7.22 -6.16
C PRO A 199 -1.87 -7.19 -5.02
N ILE A 200 -2.15 -8.34 -4.39
CA ILE A 200 -3.11 -8.43 -3.28
C ILE A 200 -2.59 -7.71 -2.04
N PHE A 201 -1.30 -7.88 -1.69
CA PHE A 201 -0.70 -7.21 -0.54
C PHE A 201 -0.78 -5.69 -0.70
N SER A 202 -0.42 -5.16 -1.87
CA SER A 202 -0.48 -3.72 -2.16
C SER A 202 -1.89 -3.13 -2.18
N MET A 203 -2.93 -3.97 -2.32
CA MET A 203 -4.34 -3.55 -2.21
C MET A 203 -4.85 -3.48 -0.76
N ILE A 204 -4.28 -4.29 0.14
CA ILE A 204 -4.72 -4.41 1.53
C ILE A 204 -4.08 -3.33 2.40
N GLU A 205 -2.86 -2.91 2.11
CA GLU A 205 -2.11 -1.90 2.84
C GLU A 205 -2.51 -0.46 2.48
#